data_176b7c5c567e45e692fb7cdcabc21971
#
_entry.id   176b7c5c567e45e692fb7cdcabc21971
#
_cell.length_a   1.000
_cell.length_b   1.000
_cell.length_c   1.000
_cell.angle_alpha   90.00
_cell.angle_beta   90.00
_cell.angle_gamma   90.00
#
_symmetry.space_group_name_H-M   'P 1'
#
loop_
_entity.id
_entity.type
_entity.pdbx_description
1 polymer ?
#
loop_
_entity_poly.entity_id
_entity_poly.type
_entity_poly.pdbx_seq_one_letter_code
_entity_poly.pdbx_strand_id
1 'polypeptide(L)'
;MRTVIDIGGQDSKVIRLSESGAVETFAMNDKCAAGTGRFLEMMARTLQMKLPEMSELGLDWHNDVTISSMCTVFAESEVVSLIARSTAPADIIHGLNKSVAGKTAAWPAAPAAWPPL
;
A
#
# COMPACT_ATOMS: atom_id res chain seq x y z
N MET A 1 12.34 9.04 -15.63
CA MET A 1 11.94 7.94 -14.75
C MET A 1 11.42 6.78 -15.59
N ARG A 2 11.92 5.62 -15.31
CA ARG A 2 11.69 4.43 -16.14
C ARG A 2 11.02 3.29 -15.38
N THR A 3 10.37 3.61 -14.28
CA THR A 3 9.70 2.61 -13.46
C THR A 3 8.22 2.92 -13.38
N VAL A 4 7.39 1.92 -13.64
CA VAL A 4 5.94 2.01 -13.51
C VAL A 4 5.51 1.07 -12.39
N ILE A 5 4.69 1.58 -11.49
CA ILE A 5 4.06 0.78 -10.44
C ILE A 5 2.56 0.77 -10.73
N ASP A 6 2.03 -0.43 -10.91
CA ASP A 6 0.60 -0.62 -11.15
C ASP A 6 0.03 -1.43 -9.98
N ILE A 7 -0.89 -0.82 -9.24
CA ILE A 7 -1.57 -1.49 -8.12
C ILE A 7 -3.00 -1.76 -8.53
N GLY A 8 -3.26 -3.00 -8.94
CA GLY A 8 -4.58 -3.43 -9.33
C GLY A 8 -5.40 -3.97 -8.17
N GLY A 9 -6.64 -4.35 -8.45
CA GLY A 9 -7.54 -4.91 -7.44
C GLY A 9 -7.09 -6.25 -6.89
N GLN A 10 -6.49 -7.08 -7.73
CA GLN A 10 -6.08 -8.44 -7.36
C GLN A 10 -4.58 -8.68 -7.52
N ASP A 11 -3.87 -7.83 -8.24
CA ASP A 11 -2.43 -7.95 -8.42
C ASP A 11 -1.77 -6.57 -8.34
N SER A 12 -0.45 -6.58 -8.22
CA SER A 12 0.36 -5.37 -8.28
C SER A 12 1.61 -5.69 -9.08
N LYS A 13 2.09 -4.70 -9.85
CA LYS A 13 3.21 -4.88 -10.76
C LYS A 13 4.21 -3.76 -10.60
N VAL A 14 5.49 -4.11 -10.69
CA VAL A 14 6.58 -3.15 -10.84
C VAL A 14 7.23 -3.43 -12.18
N ILE A 15 7.25 -2.44 -13.06
CA ILE A 15 7.77 -2.56 -14.41
C ILE A 15 8.91 -1.56 -14.57
N ARG A 16 10.06 -2.04 -14.96
CA ARG A 16 11.20 -1.19 -15.28
C ARG A 16 11.36 -1.09 -16.79
N LEU A 17 11.44 0.13 -17.28
CA LEU A 17 11.55 0.43 -18.70
C LEU A 17 12.97 0.89 -19.05
N SER A 18 13.41 0.56 -20.27
CA SER A 18 14.63 1.10 -20.86
C SER A 18 14.41 2.55 -21.30
N GLU A 19 15.47 3.22 -21.73
CA GLU A 19 15.39 4.57 -22.27
C GLU A 19 14.47 4.66 -23.49
N SER A 20 14.38 3.59 -24.28
CA SER A 20 13.50 3.52 -25.45
C SER A 20 12.04 3.21 -25.11
N GLY A 21 11.72 2.94 -23.86
CA GLY A 21 10.39 2.59 -23.41
C GLY A 21 10.07 1.11 -23.46
N ALA A 22 11.04 0.25 -23.75
CA ALA A 22 10.86 -1.19 -23.72
C ALA A 22 10.96 -1.73 -22.31
N VAL A 23 10.23 -2.81 -22.00
CA VAL A 23 10.27 -3.45 -20.69
C VAL A 23 11.59 -4.17 -20.49
N GLU A 24 12.35 -3.77 -19.47
CA GLU A 24 13.60 -4.45 -19.07
C GLU A 24 13.34 -5.54 -18.04
N THR A 25 12.64 -5.20 -16.97
CA THR A 25 12.31 -6.13 -15.89
C THR A 25 10.87 -5.93 -15.47
N PHE A 26 10.31 -6.99 -14.89
CA PHE A 26 8.92 -7.02 -14.50
C PHE A 26 8.77 -7.95 -13.30
N ALA A 27 8.05 -7.50 -12.29
CA ALA A 27 7.66 -8.33 -11.16
C ALA A 27 6.17 -8.14 -10.89
N MET A 28 5.51 -9.22 -10.54
CA MET A 28 4.07 -9.20 -10.25
C MET A 28 3.80 -9.96 -8.96
N ASN A 29 2.92 -9.39 -8.12
CA ASN A 29 2.36 -10.06 -6.97
C ASN A 29 0.86 -10.28 -7.21
N ASP A 30 0.47 -11.53 -7.34
CA ASP A 30 -0.93 -11.94 -7.52
C ASP A 30 -1.39 -12.93 -6.45
N LYS A 31 -0.55 -13.19 -5.45
CA LYS A 31 -0.80 -14.22 -4.43
C LYS A 31 -1.20 -13.66 -3.08
N CYS A 32 -0.79 -12.44 -2.76
CA CYS A 32 -1.06 -11.84 -1.46
C CYS A 32 -1.86 -10.55 -1.64
N ALA A 33 -3.07 -10.53 -1.09
CA ALA A 33 -3.96 -9.37 -1.20
C ALA A 33 -3.41 -8.13 -0.47
N ALA A 34 -2.53 -8.32 0.50
CA ALA A 34 -2.04 -7.22 1.34
C ALA A 34 -1.21 -6.16 0.60
N GLY A 35 -0.78 -6.44 -0.64
CA GLY A 35 -0.08 -5.47 -1.48
C GLY A 35 -0.91 -4.94 -2.64
N THR A 36 -2.24 -5.08 -2.60
CA THR A 36 -3.10 -4.79 -3.73
C THR A 36 -4.22 -3.82 -3.37
N GLY A 37 -4.94 -3.34 -4.39
CA GLY A 37 -6.10 -2.48 -4.20
C GLY A 37 -7.22 -3.16 -3.42
N ARG A 38 -7.36 -4.47 -3.50
CA ARG A 38 -8.35 -5.22 -2.72
C ARG A 38 -8.10 -5.09 -1.21
N PHE A 39 -6.85 -5.08 -0.81
CA PHE A 39 -6.49 -4.82 0.59
C PHE A 39 -6.99 -3.44 1.03
N LEU A 40 -6.75 -2.42 0.21
CA LEU A 40 -7.20 -1.05 0.51
C LEU A 40 -8.73 -0.95 0.56
N GLU A 41 -9.43 -1.63 -0.35
CA GLU A 41 -10.89 -1.70 -0.34
C GLU A 41 -11.43 -2.34 0.93
N MET A 42 -10.80 -3.41 1.38
CA MET A 42 -11.20 -4.09 2.61
C MET A 42 -10.97 -3.20 3.82
N MET A 43 -9.85 -2.48 3.87
CA MET A 43 -9.57 -1.56 4.96
C MET A 43 -10.52 -0.35 4.95
N ALA A 44 -10.93 0.12 3.78
CA ALA A 44 -11.94 1.16 3.68
C ALA A 44 -13.26 0.71 4.32
N ARG A 45 -13.67 -0.54 4.09
CA ARG A 45 -14.87 -1.10 4.75
C ARG A 45 -14.70 -1.16 6.26
N THR A 46 -13.53 -1.59 6.74
CA THR A 46 -13.24 -1.64 8.18
C THR A 46 -13.33 -0.26 8.80
N LEU A 47 -12.89 0.77 8.09
CA LEU A 47 -12.97 2.16 8.54
C LEU A 47 -14.33 2.81 8.24
N GLN A 48 -15.26 2.07 7.64
CA GLN A 48 -16.62 2.52 7.30
C GLN A 48 -16.62 3.73 6.38
N MET A 49 -15.77 3.72 5.36
CA MET A 49 -15.70 4.79 4.38
C MET A 49 -15.49 4.22 2.97
N LYS A 50 -15.70 5.06 1.97
CA LYS A 50 -15.44 4.70 0.58
C LYS A 50 -13.98 4.94 0.25
N LEU A 51 -13.45 4.22 -0.73
CA LEU A 51 -12.05 4.32 -1.12
C LEU A 51 -11.61 5.75 -1.48
N PRO A 52 -12.39 6.54 -2.24
CA PRO A 52 -12.02 7.93 -2.51
C PRO A 52 -11.92 8.78 -1.24
N GLU A 53 -12.83 8.59 -0.29
CA GLU A 53 -12.78 9.29 1.01
C GLU A 53 -11.53 8.91 1.78
N MET A 54 -11.18 7.63 1.80
CA MET A 54 -9.98 7.14 2.45
C MET A 54 -8.72 7.76 1.83
N SER A 55 -8.69 7.86 0.52
CA SER A 55 -7.56 8.44 -0.21
C SER A 55 -7.33 9.89 0.16
N GLU A 56 -8.38 10.70 0.22
CA GLU A 56 -8.27 12.11 0.59
C GLU A 56 -7.91 12.30 2.06
N LEU A 57 -8.57 11.57 2.94
CA LEU A 57 -8.37 11.70 4.39
C LEU A 57 -6.94 11.33 4.78
N GLY A 58 -6.35 10.35 4.11
CA GLY A 58 -4.98 9.91 4.39
C GLY A 58 -3.92 10.99 4.14
N LEU A 59 -4.24 12.05 3.38
CA LEU A 59 -3.32 13.16 3.17
C LEU A 59 -3.23 14.09 4.38
N ASP A 60 -4.20 14.03 5.27
CA ASP A 60 -4.29 14.90 6.45
C ASP A 60 -3.74 14.24 7.73
N TRP A 61 -2.82 13.31 7.59
CA TRP A 61 -2.23 12.63 8.74
C TRP A 61 -1.34 13.57 9.55
N HIS A 62 -1.27 13.32 10.85
CA HIS A 62 -0.46 14.10 11.79
C HIS A 62 0.55 13.25 12.54
N ASN A 63 0.19 12.00 12.88
CA ASN A 63 1.06 11.10 13.62
C ASN A 63 1.45 9.93 12.72
N ASP A 64 2.73 9.57 12.75
CA ASP A 64 3.27 8.50 11.90
C ASP A 64 2.97 7.14 12.51
N VAL A 65 1.81 6.60 12.13
CA VAL A 65 1.39 5.26 12.56
C VAL A 65 2.00 4.21 11.64
N THR A 66 2.48 3.12 12.21
CA THR A 66 3.03 2.00 11.46
C THR A 66 2.12 0.78 11.63
N ILE A 67 1.71 0.18 10.51
CA ILE A 67 1.03 -1.10 10.48
C ILE A 67 2.08 -2.16 10.22
N SER A 68 2.36 -2.99 11.22
CA SER A 68 3.48 -3.93 11.19
C SER A 68 3.12 -5.27 10.58
N SER A 69 1.84 -5.63 10.55
CA SER A 69 1.41 -6.95 10.10
C SER A 69 1.51 -7.09 8.59
N MET A 70 2.10 -8.20 8.14
CA MET A 70 2.26 -8.51 6.72
C MET A 70 1.05 -9.22 6.13
N CYS A 71 0.26 -9.90 6.95
CA CYS A 71 -0.91 -10.64 6.52
C CYS A 71 -2.17 -9.78 6.70
N THR A 72 -3.07 -9.81 5.71
CA THR A 72 -4.30 -9.04 5.72
C THR A 72 -5.13 -9.24 6.99
N VAL A 73 -5.26 -10.48 7.46
CA VAL A 73 -6.05 -10.80 8.66
C VAL A 73 -5.48 -10.10 9.89
N PHE A 74 -4.17 -10.15 10.06
CA PHE A 74 -3.51 -9.51 11.20
C PHE A 74 -3.48 -8.00 11.07
N ALA A 75 -3.37 -7.48 9.85
CA ALA A 75 -3.44 -6.03 9.61
C ALA A 75 -4.82 -5.50 9.99
N GLU A 76 -5.88 -6.22 9.67
CA GLU A 76 -7.24 -5.84 10.06
C GLU A 76 -7.39 -5.79 11.58
N SER A 77 -6.87 -6.78 12.30
CA SER A 77 -6.89 -6.80 13.76
C SER A 77 -6.12 -5.62 14.34
N GLU A 78 -5.00 -5.27 13.74
CA GLU A 78 -4.18 -4.12 14.16
C GLU A 78 -4.95 -2.81 13.96
N VAL A 79 -5.64 -2.66 12.84
CA VAL A 79 -6.48 -1.49 12.55
C VAL A 79 -7.62 -1.37 13.56
N VAL A 80 -8.31 -2.48 13.86
CA VAL A 80 -9.38 -2.51 14.86
C VAL A 80 -8.84 -2.08 16.23
N SER A 81 -7.66 -2.53 16.60
CA SER A 81 -7.01 -2.14 17.85
C SER A 81 -6.71 -0.63 17.89
N LEU A 82 -6.24 -0.07 16.78
CA LEU A 82 -5.97 1.36 16.68
C LEU A 82 -7.27 2.18 16.79
N ILE A 83 -8.34 1.73 16.17
CA ILE A 83 -9.67 2.35 16.30
C ILE A 83 -10.10 2.35 17.77
N ALA A 84 -9.93 1.24 18.47
CA ALA A 84 -10.28 1.11 19.88
C ALA A 84 -9.48 2.06 20.78
N ARG A 85 -8.28 2.45 20.36
CA ARG A 85 -7.44 3.42 21.06
C ARG A 85 -7.73 4.87 20.66
N SER A 86 -8.76 5.09 19.88
CA SER A 86 -9.13 6.42 19.38
C SER A 86 -8.05 7.05 18.49
N THR A 87 -7.27 6.25 17.79
CA THR A 87 -6.31 6.75 16.82
C THR A 87 -7.06 7.43 15.67
N ALA A 88 -6.58 8.58 15.22
CA ALA A 88 -7.22 9.33 14.15
C ALA A 88 -7.27 8.51 12.86
N PRO A 89 -8.42 8.46 12.17
CA PRO A 89 -8.53 7.70 10.92
C PRO A 89 -7.49 8.08 9.86
N ALA A 90 -7.17 9.37 9.74
CA ALA A 90 -6.14 9.83 8.81
C ALA A 90 -4.77 9.19 9.10
N ASP A 91 -4.41 9.05 10.36
CA ASP A 91 -3.16 8.44 10.78
C ASP A 91 -3.13 6.94 10.48
N ILE A 92 -4.26 6.26 10.70
CA ILE A 92 -4.40 4.83 10.37
C ILE A 92 -4.23 4.63 8.86
N ILE A 93 -4.87 5.45 8.06
CA ILE A 93 -4.78 5.39 6.59
C ILE A 93 -3.35 5.64 6.13
N HIS A 94 -2.67 6.60 6.73
CA HIS A 94 -1.24 6.83 6.46
C HIS A 94 -0.42 5.57 6.72
N GLY A 95 -0.65 4.89 7.83
CA GLY A 95 0.04 3.64 8.16
C GLY A 95 -0.25 2.53 7.15
N LEU A 96 -1.50 2.42 6.69
CA LEU A 96 -1.89 1.46 5.66
C LEU A 96 -1.20 1.75 4.33
N ASN A 97 -1.19 3.01 3.91
CA ASN A 97 -0.53 3.42 2.66
C ASN A 97 0.97 3.14 2.71
N LYS A 98 1.61 3.42 3.84
CA LYS A 98 3.03 3.11 4.06
C LYS A 98 3.29 1.62 3.96
N SER A 99 2.41 0.80 4.51
CA SER A 99 2.54 -0.66 4.48
C SER A 99 2.50 -1.19 3.04
N VAL A 100 1.54 -0.73 2.24
CA VAL A 100 1.42 -1.13 0.83
C VAL A 100 2.64 -0.66 0.03
N ALA A 101 3.02 0.58 0.20
CA ALA A 101 4.17 1.16 -0.49
C ALA A 101 5.47 0.43 -0.14
N GLY A 102 5.67 0.09 1.14
CA GLY A 102 6.85 -0.64 1.59
C GLY A 102 6.97 -2.03 0.97
N LYS A 103 5.86 -2.73 0.82
CA LYS A 103 5.85 -4.04 0.15
C LYS A 103 6.23 -3.93 -1.32
N THR A 104 5.71 -2.93 -2.00
CA THR A 104 6.03 -2.69 -3.41
C THR A 104 7.51 -2.34 -3.59
N ALA A 105 8.06 -1.50 -2.73
CA ALA A 105 9.46 -1.08 -2.79
C ALA A 105 10.44 -2.21 -2.51
N ALA A 106 10.02 -3.24 -1.77
CA ALA A 106 10.87 -4.38 -1.43
C ALA A 106 10.93 -5.45 -2.53
N TRP A 107 10.21 -5.28 -3.64
CA TRP A 107 10.18 -6.28 -4.71
C TRP A 107 11.50 -6.33 -5.48
N PRO A 108 11.88 -7.53 -5.99
CA PRO A 108 13.14 -7.71 -6.72
C PRO A 108 13.28 -6.84 -7.97
N ALA A 109 12.19 -6.45 -8.61
CA ALA A 109 12.21 -5.59 -9.79
C ALA A 109 12.39 -4.11 -9.45
N ALA A 110 12.29 -3.71 -8.18
CA ALA A 110 12.52 -2.33 -7.78
C ALA A 110 13.99 -1.96 -8.02
N PRO A 111 14.26 -0.76 -8.55
CA PRO A 111 15.65 -0.33 -8.80
C PRO A 111 16.43 -0.21 -7.49
N ALA A 112 17.75 -0.49 -7.55
CA ALA A 112 18.63 -0.33 -6.39
C ALA A 112 18.64 1.11 -5.87
N ALA A 113 18.39 2.09 -6.75
CA ALA A 113 18.31 3.49 -6.40
C ALA A 113 16.89 3.96 -6.08
N TRP A 114 16.01 3.03 -5.74
CA TRP A 114 14.63 3.33 -5.38
C TRP A 114 14.60 4.28 -4.18
N PRO A 115 13.87 5.41 -4.27
CA PRO A 115 13.85 6.35 -3.17
C PRO A 115 13.21 5.75 -1.92
N PRO A 116 13.65 6.11 -0.72
CA PRO A 116 13.00 5.67 0.51
C PRO A 116 11.58 6.21 0.56
N LEU A 117 10.70 5.39 1.07
CA LEU A 117 9.29 5.71 1.19
C LEU A 117 8.97 6.36 2.54
#